data_e477af18b1a4eb98572757a2956b05eb
#
_entry.id   e477af18b1a4eb98572757a2956b05eb
#
_cell.length_a   1.000
_cell.length_b   1.000
_cell.length_c   1.000
_cell.angle_alpha   90.00
_cell.angle_beta   90.00
_cell.angle_gamma   90.00
#
_symmetry.space_group_name_H-M   'P 1'
#
loop_
_entity.id
_entity.type
_entity.pdbx_description
1 polymer ?
#
loop_
_entity_poly.entity_id
_entity_poly.type
_entity_poly.pdbx_seq_one_letter_code
_entity_poly.pdbx_strand_id
1 'polypeptide(L)'
;MAKQTRRSLSQVLEEKKIESARIRIENVIQEDIYIELLEALEIYAELVLARCSTISNGQIHDERLREALHVMVYCSQYTDIKELQTLKPLIGHLVSKEFVQEASDDKDAIPPKILAKIHIAVPKTELVDLYLLEIAKAYNVEVPGVYMPPAAEETQSNTTTQSKNSEPTEESNEKAGDDIWARFAALKK
;
A
#
# COMPACT_ATOMS: atom_id res chain seq x y z
N MET A 1 12.36 3.70 11.84
CA MET A 1 13.04 2.73 10.94
C MET A 1 13.43 3.38 9.61
N ALA A 2 12.56 4.03 8.87
CA ALA A 2 12.83 4.57 7.52
C ALA A 2 14.09 5.46 7.36
N LYS A 3 14.44 6.31 8.32
CA LYS A 3 15.65 7.17 8.22
C LYS A 3 16.96 6.37 8.26
N GLN A 4 17.01 5.31 9.07
CA GLN A 4 18.21 4.50 9.24
C GLN A 4 18.46 3.62 8.01
N THR A 5 17.38 3.05 7.44
CA THR A 5 17.42 2.27 6.21
C THR A 5 17.88 3.11 5.02
N ARG A 6 17.36 4.35 4.90
CA ARG A 6 17.79 5.28 3.84
C ARG A 6 19.25 5.69 3.96
N ARG A 7 19.74 5.90 5.18
CA ARG A 7 21.16 6.23 5.40
C ARG A 7 22.08 5.04 5.10
N SER A 8 21.67 3.82 5.42
CA SER A 8 22.43 2.62 5.04
C SER A 8 22.41 2.40 3.51
N LEU A 9 21.35 2.83 2.86
CA LEU A 9 21.21 2.75 1.42
C LEU A 9 22.14 3.75 0.70
N SER A 10 22.25 5.00 1.20
CA SER A 10 23.18 5.97 0.63
C SER A 10 24.62 5.49 0.68
N GLN A 11 25.02 4.82 1.76
CA GLN A 11 26.38 4.22 1.86
C GLN A 11 26.61 3.13 0.80
N VAL A 12 25.61 2.28 0.52
CA VAL A 12 25.72 1.24 -0.50
C VAL A 12 25.81 1.84 -1.91
N LEU A 13 25.11 2.98 -2.14
CA LEU A 13 25.20 3.73 -3.39
C LEU A 13 26.57 4.38 -3.57
N GLU A 14 27.16 4.96 -2.52
CA GLU A 14 28.52 5.50 -2.50
C GLU A 14 29.55 4.42 -2.84
N GLU A 15 29.33 3.18 -2.40
CA GLU A 15 30.15 2.01 -2.75
C GLU A 15 29.92 1.50 -4.18
N LYS A 16 29.05 2.16 -4.97
CA LYS A 16 28.67 1.77 -6.34
C LYS A 16 28.09 0.37 -6.48
N LYS A 17 27.50 -0.17 -5.41
CA LYS A 17 26.86 -1.50 -5.39
C LYS A 17 25.38 -1.38 -5.79
N ILE A 18 25.11 -1.05 -7.05
CA ILE A 18 23.77 -0.70 -7.54
C ILE A 18 22.79 -1.87 -7.37
N GLU A 19 23.20 -3.11 -7.67
CA GLU A 19 22.32 -4.28 -7.52
C GLU A 19 21.93 -4.53 -6.05
N SER A 20 22.87 -4.35 -5.13
CA SER A 20 22.59 -4.47 -3.69
C SER A 20 21.66 -3.33 -3.21
N ALA A 21 21.80 -2.16 -3.80
CA ALA A 21 20.90 -1.02 -3.52
C ALA A 21 19.48 -1.30 -4.02
N ARG A 22 19.32 -1.86 -5.23
CA ARG A 22 18.01 -2.25 -5.78
C ARG A 22 17.27 -3.22 -4.88
N ILE A 23 17.91 -4.30 -4.45
CA ILE A 23 17.32 -5.29 -3.55
C ILE A 23 16.86 -4.64 -2.22
N ARG A 24 17.68 -3.73 -1.68
CA ARG A 24 17.29 -3.01 -0.45
C ARG A 24 16.13 -2.06 -0.66
N ILE A 25 16.04 -1.42 -1.83
CA ILE A 25 14.92 -0.55 -2.20
C ILE A 25 13.64 -1.36 -2.36
N GLU A 26 13.69 -2.54 -2.98
CA GLU A 26 12.55 -3.45 -3.05
C GLU A 26 11.99 -3.76 -1.67
N ASN A 27 12.85 -4.03 -0.70
CA ASN A 27 12.42 -4.25 0.68
C ASN A 27 11.79 -2.98 1.30
N VAL A 28 12.35 -1.79 1.05
CA VAL A 28 11.77 -0.53 1.53
C VAL A 28 10.37 -0.31 0.94
N ILE A 29 10.20 -0.56 -0.35
CA ILE A 29 8.89 -0.44 -1.01
C ILE A 29 7.90 -1.43 -0.39
N GLN A 30 8.31 -2.67 -0.13
CA GLN A 30 7.46 -3.67 0.51
C GLN A 30 7.08 -3.26 1.94
N GLU A 31 8.04 -2.73 2.73
CA GLU A 31 7.76 -2.20 4.07
C GLU A 31 6.75 -1.03 4.01
N ASP A 32 6.89 -0.12 3.05
CA ASP A 32 5.98 1.02 2.89
C ASP A 32 4.56 0.53 2.52
N ILE A 33 4.42 -0.42 1.59
CA ILE A 33 3.12 -1.01 1.23
C ILE A 33 2.50 -1.75 2.43
N TYR A 34 3.31 -2.44 3.21
CA TYR A 34 2.83 -3.12 4.42
C TYR A 34 2.33 -2.13 5.47
N ILE A 35 3.02 -1.00 5.66
CA ILE A 35 2.56 0.09 6.54
C ILE A 35 1.21 0.62 6.06
N GLU A 36 1.03 0.83 4.76
CA GLU A 36 -0.26 1.25 4.20
C GLU A 36 -1.38 0.23 4.42
N LEU A 37 -1.05 -1.06 4.40
CA LEU A 37 -2.01 -2.11 4.76
C LEU A 37 -2.41 -1.99 6.23
N LEU A 38 -1.44 -1.76 7.13
CA LEU A 38 -1.70 -1.60 8.56
C LEU A 38 -2.58 -0.39 8.85
N GLU A 39 -2.31 0.76 8.20
CA GLU A 39 -3.14 1.97 8.31
C GLU A 39 -4.59 1.71 7.85
N ALA A 40 -4.76 0.96 6.77
CA ALA A 40 -6.09 0.58 6.31
C ALA A 40 -6.78 -0.38 7.30
N LEU A 41 -6.06 -1.35 7.86
CA LEU A 41 -6.60 -2.27 8.86
C LEU A 41 -6.98 -1.57 10.16
N GLU A 42 -6.25 -0.52 10.55
CA GLU A 42 -6.59 0.33 11.69
C GLU A 42 -7.98 0.94 11.51
N ILE A 43 -8.29 1.51 10.34
CA ILE A 43 -9.61 2.09 10.03
C ILE A 43 -10.71 1.02 10.12
N TYR A 44 -10.47 -0.19 9.59
CA TYR A 44 -11.44 -1.29 9.71
C TYR A 44 -11.61 -1.76 11.16
N ALA A 45 -10.55 -1.79 11.95
CA ALA A 45 -10.61 -2.13 13.36
C ALA A 45 -11.43 -1.11 14.17
N GLU A 46 -11.24 0.18 13.91
CA GLU A 46 -12.04 1.25 14.51
C GLU A 46 -13.53 1.12 14.14
N LEU A 47 -13.83 0.81 12.87
CA LEU A 47 -15.20 0.58 12.43
C LEU A 47 -15.84 -0.61 13.18
N VAL A 48 -15.12 -1.73 13.30
CA VAL A 48 -15.59 -2.90 14.04
C VAL A 48 -15.82 -2.54 15.50
N LEU A 49 -14.88 -1.85 16.14
CA LEU A 49 -15.00 -1.43 17.53
C LEU A 49 -16.23 -0.53 17.76
N ALA A 50 -16.47 0.42 16.84
CA ALA A 50 -17.60 1.33 16.94
C ALA A 50 -18.96 0.65 16.74
N ARG A 51 -19.03 -0.47 16.00
CA ARG A 51 -20.30 -1.07 15.53
C ARG A 51 -20.50 -2.53 15.93
N CYS A 52 -19.56 -3.18 16.60
CA CYS A 52 -19.71 -4.58 17.02
C CYS A 52 -20.96 -4.82 17.87
N SER A 53 -21.40 -3.81 18.65
CA SER A 53 -22.62 -3.90 19.45
C SER A 53 -23.92 -3.99 18.63
N THR A 54 -23.87 -3.70 17.34
CA THR A 54 -25.05 -3.82 16.44
C THR A 54 -25.28 -5.23 15.94
N ILE A 55 -24.31 -6.14 16.17
CA ILE A 55 -24.48 -7.55 15.82
C ILE A 55 -25.47 -8.19 16.79
N SER A 56 -26.60 -8.66 16.27
CA SER A 56 -27.66 -9.28 17.04
C SER A 56 -27.89 -10.71 16.59
N ASN A 57 -27.88 -11.66 17.52
CA ASN A 57 -28.12 -13.07 17.23
C ASN A 57 -27.28 -13.64 16.07
N GLY A 58 -26.03 -13.20 15.95
CA GLY A 58 -25.15 -13.63 14.86
C GLY A 58 -25.43 -12.99 13.50
N GLN A 59 -26.36 -12.01 13.43
CA GLN A 59 -26.69 -11.35 12.18
C GLN A 59 -26.03 -9.97 12.08
N ILE A 60 -25.44 -9.71 10.92
CA ILE A 60 -24.80 -8.43 10.57
C ILE A 60 -25.73 -7.73 9.57
N HIS A 61 -26.37 -6.64 10.01
CA HIS A 61 -27.26 -5.85 9.17
C HIS A 61 -26.55 -4.67 8.49
N ASP A 62 -25.36 -4.30 8.96
CA ASP A 62 -24.56 -3.22 8.43
C ASP A 62 -23.54 -3.75 7.42
N GLU A 63 -23.70 -3.41 6.15
CA GLU A 63 -22.81 -3.83 5.06
C GLU A 63 -21.35 -3.39 5.27
N ARG A 64 -21.13 -2.19 5.82
CA ARG A 64 -19.77 -1.73 6.11
C ARG A 64 -19.11 -2.52 7.22
N LEU A 65 -19.88 -2.91 8.24
CA LEU A 65 -19.40 -3.79 9.31
C LEU A 65 -19.09 -5.18 8.75
N ARG A 66 -19.94 -5.69 7.86
CA ARG A 66 -19.71 -6.97 7.17
C ARG A 66 -18.40 -6.93 6.38
N GLU A 67 -18.20 -5.90 5.54
CA GLU A 67 -16.97 -5.70 4.78
C GLU A 67 -15.74 -5.64 5.71
N ALA A 68 -15.82 -4.86 6.81
CA ALA A 68 -14.73 -4.75 7.76
C ALA A 68 -14.34 -6.09 8.38
N LEU A 69 -15.32 -6.89 8.78
CA LEU A 69 -15.09 -8.23 9.33
C LEU A 69 -14.50 -9.19 8.29
N HIS A 70 -14.97 -9.13 7.03
CA HIS A 70 -14.38 -9.89 5.93
C HIS A 70 -12.90 -9.53 5.73
N VAL A 71 -12.59 -8.23 5.64
CA VAL A 71 -11.20 -7.75 5.48
C VAL A 71 -10.32 -8.22 6.63
N MET A 72 -10.77 -8.09 7.88
CA MET A 72 -9.98 -8.49 9.05
C MET A 72 -9.73 -10.01 9.09
N VAL A 73 -10.76 -10.82 8.80
CA VAL A 73 -10.62 -12.28 8.72
C VAL A 73 -9.69 -12.69 7.58
N TYR A 74 -9.86 -12.09 6.39
CA TYR A 74 -9.01 -12.37 5.24
C TYR A 74 -7.55 -12.00 5.51
N CYS A 75 -7.30 -10.78 5.99
CA CYS A 75 -5.94 -10.29 6.27
C CYS A 75 -5.23 -11.08 7.37
N SER A 76 -5.97 -11.70 8.30
CA SER A 76 -5.38 -12.54 9.36
C SER A 76 -4.56 -13.72 8.84
N GLN A 77 -4.77 -14.12 7.59
CA GLN A 77 -4.05 -15.23 6.95
C GLN A 77 -2.73 -14.79 6.29
N TYR A 78 -2.62 -13.50 5.97
CA TYR A 78 -1.51 -12.93 5.21
C TYR A 78 -0.64 -11.97 6.02
N THR A 79 -1.03 -11.73 7.27
CA THR A 79 -0.30 -10.85 8.20
C THR A 79 0.12 -11.62 9.44
N ASP A 80 1.30 -11.30 9.97
CA ASP A 80 1.81 -11.90 11.21
C ASP A 80 1.27 -11.20 12.47
N ILE A 81 0.11 -10.54 12.36
CA ILE A 81 -0.54 -9.83 13.47
C ILE A 81 -1.29 -10.83 14.35
N LYS A 82 -0.75 -11.12 15.54
CA LYS A 82 -1.31 -12.08 16.48
C LYS A 82 -2.73 -11.73 16.92
N GLU A 83 -3.02 -10.43 17.03
CA GLU A 83 -4.32 -9.90 17.42
C GLU A 83 -5.38 -10.26 16.39
N LEU A 84 -5.08 -10.17 15.09
CA LEU A 84 -5.99 -10.60 14.02
C LEU A 84 -6.22 -12.11 14.03
N GLN A 85 -5.17 -12.89 14.29
CA GLN A 85 -5.29 -14.36 14.41
C GLN A 85 -6.17 -14.74 15.60
N THR A 86 -6.12 -13.99 16.70
CA THR A 86 -6.97 -14.17 17.87
C THR A 86 -8.41 -13.70 17.61
N LEU A 87 -8.58 -12.63 16.83
CA LEU A 87 -9.88 -12.08 16.48
C LEU A 87 -10.71 -13.02 15.60
N LYS A 88 -10.07 -13.76 14.70
CA LYS A 88 -10.73 -14.69 13.76
C LYS A 88 -11.68 -15.69 14.48
N PRO A 89 -11.26 -16.46 15.50
CA PRO A 89 -12.16 -17.36 16.23
C PRO A 89 -13.23 -16.60 17.02
N LEU A 90 -12.95 -15.40 17.52
CA LEU A 90 -13.95 -14.58 18.22
C LEU A 90 -15.07 -14.15 17.29
N ILE A 91 -14.76 -13.76 16.06
CA ILE A 91 -15.76 -13.46 15.02
C ILE A 91 -16.60 -14.71 14.73
N GLY A 92 -15.99 -15.89 14.68
CA GLY A 92 -16.69 -17.17 14.50
C GLY A 92 -17.68 -17.49 15.62
N HIS A 93 -17.41 -17.05 16.85
CA HIS A 93 -18.34 -17.17 17.96
C HIS A 93 -19.43 -16.09 17.95
N LEU A 94 -19.09 -14.89 17.52
CA LEU A 94 -20.00 -13.74 17.52
C LEU A 94 -21.00 -13.80 16.36
N VAL A 95 -20.58 -14.24 15.20
CA VAL A 95 -21.39 -14.30 13.96
C VAL A 95 -21.70 -15.77 13.63
N SER A 96 -20.77 -16.47 12.97
CA SER A 96 -20.83 -17.90 12.71
C SER A 96 -19.49 -18.40 12.15
N LYS A 97 -19.30 -19.73 12.21
CA LYS A 97 -18.13 -20.38 11.61
C LYS A 97 -18.16 -20.34 10.08
N GLU A 98 -19.35 -20.44 9.53
CA GLU A 98 -19.61 -20.37 8.09
C GLU A 98 -19.19 -19.01 7.54
N PHE A 99 -19.53 -17.92 8.25
CA PHE A 99 -19.09 -16.57 7.90
C PHE A 99 -17.56 -16.45 7.86
N VAL A 100 -16.88 -17.00 8.86
CA VAL A 100 -15.40 -16.97 8.91
C VAL A 100 -14.78 -17.77 7.78
N GLN A 101 -15.38 -18.89 7.39
CA GLN A 101 -14.94 -19.70 6.27
C GLN A 101 -15.12 -18.93 4.94
N GLU A 102 -16.32 -18.38 4.71
CA GLU A 102 -16.62 -17.54 3.57
C GLU A 102 -15.65 -16.37 3.48
N ALA A 103 -15.49 -15.60 4.56
CA ALA A 103 -14.57 -14.46 4.62
C ALA A 103 -13.10 -14.84 4.43
N SER A 104 -12.72 -16.09 4.68
CA SER A 104 -11.36 -16.59 4.45
C SER A 104 -11.10 -16.92 2.99
N ASP A 105 -12.12 -17.37 2.25
CA ASP A 105 -11.99 -17.91 0.91
C ASP A 105 -12.40 -16.90 -0.18
N ASP A 106 -13.35 -16.00 0.15
CA ASP A 106 -13.93 -15.05 -0.80
C ASP A 106 -13.04 -13.80 -0.97
N LYS A 107 -12.33 -13.75 -2.10
CA LYS A 107 -11.52 -12.60 -2.51
C LYS A 107 -12.36 -11.45 -3.07
N ASP A 108 -13.52 -11.77 -3.63
CA ASP A 108 -14.34 -10.78 -4.32
C ASP A 108 -15.04 -9.84 -3.33
N ALA A 109 -15.22 -10.29 -2.08
CA ALA A 109 -15.71 -9.46 -0.98
C ALA A 109 -14.67 -8.46 -0.44
N ILE A 110 -13.40 -8.59 -0.83
CA ILE A 110 -12.31 -7.74 -0.34
C ILE A 110 -12.07 -6.57 -1.30
N PRO A 111 -11.99 -5.33 -0.80
CA PRO A 111 -11.70 -4.18 -1.64
C PRO A 111 -10.40 -4.36 -2.43
N PRO A 112 -10.38 -4.04 -3.75
CA PRO A 112 -9.21 -4.24 -4.61
C PRO A 112 -7.93 -3.57 -4.10
N LYS A 113 -8.09 -2.42 -3.41
CA LYS A 113 -6.97 -1.70 -2.77
C LYS A 113 -6.28 -2.51 -1.68
N ILE A 114 -7.04 -3.29 -0.91
CA ILE A 114 -6.51 -4.17 0.14
C ILE A 114 -5.85 -5.40 -0.49
N LEU A 115 -6.49 -6.02 -1.47
CA LEU A 115 -5.93 -7.16 -2.20
C LEU A 115 -4.58 -6.84 -2.84
N ALA A 116 -4.47 -5.65 -3.46
CA ALA A 116 -3.23 -5.19 -4.07
C ALA A 116 -2.09 -5.04 -3.05
N LYS A 117 -2.41 -4.68 -1.80
CA LYS A 117 -1.42 -4.53 -0.72
C LYS A 117 -1.03 -5.88 -0.07
N ILE A 118 -1.95 -6.82 -0.01
CA ILE A 118 -1.70 -8.18 0.52
C ILE A 118 -0.85 -9.00 -0.46
N HIS A 119 -1.22 -8.99 -1.74
CA HIS A 119 -0.51 -9.70 -2.78
C HIS A 119 0.55 -8.79 -3.41
N ILE A 120 1.55 -8.41 -2.61
CA ILE A 120 2.67 -7.59 -3.08
C ILE A 120 3.37 -8.34 -4.20
N ALA A 121 3.08 -7.96 -5.43
CA ALA A 121 3.91 -8.33 -6.56
C ALA A 121 5.30 -7.69 -6.35
N VAL A 122 6.36 -8.36 -6.82
CA VAL A 122 7.70 -7.77 -6.87
C VAL A 122 7.58 -6.37 -7.48
N PRO A 123 8.08 -5.31 -6.83
CA PRO A 123 7.97 -3.96 -7.36
C PRO A 123 8.52 -3.90 -8.79
N LYS A 124 7.82 -3.17 -9.66
CA LYS A 124 8.31 -2.97 -11.03
C LYS A 124 9.68 -2.30 -10.99
N THR A 125 10.58 -2.72 -11.86
CA THR A 125 11.96 -2.18 -11.96
C THR A 125 11.97 -0.66 -12.10
N GLU A 126 11.00 -0.09 -12.82
CA GLU A 126 10.82 1.36 -12.99
C GLU A 126 10.58 2.07 -11.66
N LEU A 127 9.75 1.48 -10.78
CA LEU A 127 9.48 2.04 -9.46
C LEU A 127 10.72 1.97 -8.57
N VAL A 128 11.45 0.86 -8.63
CA VAL A 128 12.71 0.67 -7.89
C VAL A 128 13.73 1.72 -8.34
N ASP A 129 13.86 1.95 -9.64
CA ASP A 129 14.77 2.94 -10.20
C ASP A 129 14.39 4.38 -9.83
N LEU A 130 13.08 4.70 -9.77
CA LEU A 130 12.61 6.00 -9.28
C LEU A 130 12.98 6.24 -7.81
N TYR A 131 12.73 5.27 -6.94
CA TYR A 131 13.14 5.33 -5.53
C TYR A 131 14.66 5.50 -5.39
N LEU A 132 15.43 4.77 -6.19
CA LEU A 132 16.88 4.83 -6.20
C LEU A 132 17.36 6.23 -6.58
N LEU A 133 16.78 6.86 -7.63
CA LEU A 133 17.09 8.20 -8.06
C LEU A 133 16.76 9.26 -7.00
N GLU A 134 15.60 9.14 -6.35
CA GLU A 134 15.21 10.09 -5.31
C GLU A 134 16.14 10.03 -4.09
N ILE A 135 16.51 8.81 -3.68
CA ILE A 135 17.47 8.64 -2.59
C ILE A 135 18.83 9.18 -2.99
N ALA A 136 19.29 8.89 -4.21
CA ALA A 136 20.55 9.41 -4.74
C ALA A 136 20.57 10.95 -4.75
N LYS A 137 19.49 11.60 -5.20
CA LYS A 137 19.33 13.06 -5.16
C LYS A 137 19.35 13.60 -3.73
N ALA A 138 18.63 12.94 -2.80
CA ALA A 138 18.54 13.39 -1.42
C ALA A 138 19.90 13.37 -0.68
N TYR A 139 20.79 12.45 -1.09
CA TYR A 139 22.11 12.28 -0.48
C TYR A 139 23.27 12.76 -1.37
N ASN A 140 22.99 13.39 -2.53
CA ASN A 140 23.98 13.86 -3.51
C ASN A 140 24.95 12.77 -3.99
N VAL A 141 24.43 11.57 -4.24
CA VAL A 141 25.20 10.42 -4.75
C VAL A 141 24.89 10.25 -6.24
N GLU A 142 25.91 10.15 -7.09
CA GLU A 142 25.74 9.85 -8.50
C GLU A 142 25.51 8.35 -8.71
N VAL A 143 24.43 8.01 -9.41
CA VAL A 143 24.09 6.62 -9.77
C VAL A 143 24.25 6.45 -11.28
N PRO A 144 25.36 5.86 -11.76
CA PRO A 144 25.54 5.61 -13.17
C PRO A 144 24.64 4.47 -13.66
N GLY A 145 23.96 4.68 -14.78
CA GLY A 145 23.22 3.62 -15.48
C GLY A 145 21.75 3.44 -15.06
N VAL A 146 21.19 4.34 -14.25
CA VAL A 146 19.76 4.35 -13.96
C VAL A 146 19.07 5.30 -14.95
N TYR A 147 18.00 4.81 -15.60
CA TYR A 147 17.20 5.62 -16.52
C TYR A 147 16.59 6.80 -15.77
N MET A 148 17.00 8.01 -16.12
CA MET A 148 16.28 9.21 -15.69
C MET A 148 15.10 9.43 -16.65
N PRO A 149 13.85 9.28 -16.23
CA PRO A 149 12.76 9.81 -17.02
C PRO A 149 12.99 11.33 -17.18
N PRO A 150 12.74 11.92 -18.37
CA PRO A 150 12.89 13.36 -18.55
C PRO A 150 12.05 14.06 -17.49
N ALA A 151 12.67 15.02 -16.78
CA ALA A 151 11.98 15.81 -15.78
C ALA A 151 10.71 16.37 -16.43
N ALA A 152 9.55 16.08 -15.86
CA ALA A 152 8.32 16.76 -16.23
C ALA A 152 8.58 18.24 -15.97
N GLU A 153 8.73 19.00 -17.04
CA GLU A 153 8.83 20.46 -16.98
C GLU A 153 7.59 20.95 -16.23
N GLU A 154 7.81 21.71 -15.18
CA GLU A 154 6.77 22.46 -14.48
C GLU A 154 6.01 23.29 -15.50
N THR A 155 4.90 22.76 -15.99
CA THR A 155 4.03 23.50 -16.89
C THR A 155 3.28 24.51 -16.04
N GLN A 156 3.80 25.73 -16.05
CA GLN A 156 3.06 26.91 -15.62
C GLN A 156 1.73 26.95 -16.37
N SER A 157 0.69 27.02 -15.58
CA SER A 157 -0.69 27.24 -16.00
C SER A 157 -0.78 28.35 -17.07
N ASN A 158 -1.32 28.00 -18.24
CA ASN A 158 -2.09 28.96 -19.02
C ASN A 158 -3.34 28.28 -19.58
N THR A 159 -4.44 28.79 -19.12
CA THR A 159 -5.83 28.59 -19.53
C THR A 159 -5.98 28.76 -21.03
N THR A 160 -6.56 27.80 -21.75
CA THR A 160 -7.61 28.05 -22.75
C THR A 160 -8.19 26.73 -23.29
N THR A 161 -9.49 26.64 -23.17
CA THR A 161 -10.54 25.81 -23.74
C THR A 161 -10.24 25.17 -25.10
N GLN A 162 -10.52 23.86 -25.25
CA GLN A 162 -11.53 23.26 -26.15
C GLN A 162 -11.36 21.76 -26.38
N SER A 163 -12.35 21.04 -25.88
CA SER A 163 -13.22 20.06 -26.56
C SER A 163 -12.64 18.93 -27.45
N LYS A 164 -13.05 17.74 -27.03
CA LYS A 164 -13.54 16.55 -27.77
C LYS A 164 -12.66 15.30 -27.89
N ASN A 165 -13.23 14.28 -27.25
CA ASN A 165 -13.49 12.88 -27.68
C ASN A 165 -12.42 11.78 -27.56
N SER A 166 -12.94 10.78 -26.88
CA SER A 166 -12.79 9.29 -26.99
C SER A 166 -11.67 8.59 -26.24
N GLU A 167 -12.05 8.09 -25.11
CA GLU A 167 -12.14 6.66 -24.62
C GLU A 167 -10.86 5.89 -24.27
N PRO A 168 -11.01 4.81 -23.44
CA PRO A 168 -10.44 4.76 -22.11
C PRO A 168 -9.44 3.61 -21.96
N THR A 169 -8.70 3.58 -20.90
CA THR A 169 -7.95 2.46 -20.31
C THR A 169 -6.49 2.84 -20.00
N GLU A 170 -6.29 3.56 -18.89
CA GLU A 170 -4.96 3.58 -18.22
C GLU A 170 -4.97 4.37 -16.87
N GLU A 171 -6.16 4.64 -16.30
CA GLU A 171 -6.29 5.54 -15.13
C GLU A 171 -5.90 4.96 -13.76
N SER A 172 -5.59 3.68 -13.65
CA SER A 172 -5.30 3.07 -12.34
C SER A 172 -3.82 3.13 -11.92
N ASN A 173 -2.92 3.49 -12.83
CA ASN A 173 -1.47 3.46 -12.57
C ASN A 173 -0.88 4.84 -12.22
N GLU A 174 -1.52 5.94 -12.63
CA GLU A 174 -1.06 7.30 -12.32
C GLU A 174 -1.33 7.71 -10.86
N LYS A 175 -2.47 7.30 -10.28
CA LYS A 175 -2.81 7.65 -8.89
C LYS A 175 -1.90 7.02 -7.83
N ALA A 176 -1.32 5.86 -8.11
CA ALA A 176 -0.34 5.24 -7.20
C ALA A 176 1.01 5.97 -7.20
N GLY A 177 1.38 6.57 -8.33
CA GLY A 177 2.58 7.39 -8.44
C GLY A 177 2.48 8.71 -7.65
N ASP A 178 1.36 9.42 -7.79
CA ASP A 178 1.13 10.72 -7.13
C ASP A 178 1.08 10.61 -5.61
N ASP A 179 0.51 9.54 -5.05
CA ASP A 179 0.50 9.30 -3.60
C ASP A 179 1.90 9.06 -3.04
N ILE A 180 2.77 8.40 -3.81
CA ILE A 180 4.18 8.17 -3.44
C ILE A 180 4.94 9.49 -3.41
N TRP A 181 4.73 10.37 -4.40
CA TRP A 181 5.35 11.69 -4.46
C TRP A 181 4.91 12.61 -3.32
N ALA A 182 3.63 12.57 -2.96
CA ALA A 182 3.11 13.33 -1.81
C ALA A 182 3.74 12.87 -0.48
N ARG A 183 3.98 11.58 -0.32
CA ARG A 183 4.64 11.01 0.87
C ARG A 183 6.12 11.37 0.94
N PHE A 184 6.84 11.33 -0.19
CA PHE A 184 8.23 11.80 -0.23
C PHE A 184 8.34 13.30 0.11
N ALA A 185 7.40 14.12 -0.32
CA ALA A 185 7.38 15.54 0.02
C ALA A 185 7.12 15.78 1.51
N ALA A 186 6.29 14.98 2.17
CA ALA A 186 6.01 15.05 3.60
C ALA A 186 7.21 14.64 4.48
N LEU A 187 8.11 13.83 3.96
CA LEU A 187 9.31 13.36 4.67
C LEU A 187 10.51 14.33 4.57
N LYS A 188 10.36 15.43 3.82
CA LYS A 188 11.40 16.47 3.64
C LYS A 188 11.37 17.54 4.75
N LYS A 189 10.41 17.50 5.66
CA LYS A 189 10.33 18.31 6.88
C LYS A 189 10.83 17.47 8.06
#